data_6319234e119e1dc704c3625ebda82679
#
_entry.id   6319234e119e1dc704c3625ebda82679
#
_cell.length_a   1.000
_cell.length_b   1.000
_cell.length_c   1.000
_cell.angle_alpha   90.00
_cell.angle_beta   90.00
_cell.angle_gamma   90.00
#
_symmetry.space_group_name_H-M   'P 1'
#
loop_
_entity.id
_entity.type
_entity.pdbx_description
1 polymer ?
#
loop_
_entity_poly.entity_id
_entity_poly.type
_entity_poly.pdbx_seq_one_letter_code
_entity_poly.pdbx_strand_id
1 'polypeptide(L)'
;MIIKCKMCGGDIDFIPGATYGTCEYCGSTSTIPQAEDENKLNRYNRANHFRRQCEFDKAVAAYEKILEQDDTDAEAHWGAVISRFGIEYVEDPATHQRIPTCHRVQVASILTDEDYLAAVENAPDEESRRIYQEEAARIAEIQKGILAISANEKPYDVFICYKETDENGQRTRDSQWAQDVYYGLTEQGLKVFFSRITLEDKLGQQYEPYIFAALNSAKVMVVIGSRPEYFNAVWVKNEWSRYLSLMKHDHKRLLIPCYRDMDPYDLPEELSMLQSQDMSKIGFMQDLRAGFRR
;
A
#
# COMPACT_ATOMS: atom_id res chain seq x y z
N MET A 1 -30.75 -8.32 -1.76
CA MET A 1 -29.45 -8.26 -2.49
C MET A 1 -28.33 -8.50 -1.49
N ILE A 2 -27.22 -9.09 -1.93
CA ILE A 2 -26.08 -9.39 -1.05
C ILE A 2 -24.86 -8.61 -1.55
N ILE A 3 -24.20 -7.88 -0.65
CA ILE A 3 -22.89 -7.27 -0.91
C ILE A 3 -21.88 -7.77 0.10
N LYS A 4 -20.61 -7.90 -0.33
CA LYS A 4 -19.53 -8.24 0.60
C LYS A 4 -19.15 -7.03 1.45
N CYS A 5 -19.09 -7.24 2.74
CA CYS A 5 -18.63 -6.21 3.68
C CYS A 5 -17.24 -5.68 3.26
N LYS A 6 -17.13 -4.37 3.10
CA LYS A 6 -15.86 -3.75 2.72
C LYS A 6 -14.76 -3.90 3.78
N MET A 7 -15.13 -4.15 5.04
CA MET A 7 -14.18 -4.31 6.13
C MET A 7 -13.72 -5.76 6.33
N CYS A 8 -14.62 -6.73 6.45
CA CYS A 8 -14.27 -8.12 6.75
C CYS A 8 -14.50 -9.12 5.61
N GLY A 9 -15.30 -8.77 4.59
CA GLY A 9 -15.65 -9.64 3.48
C GLY A 9 -16.85 -10.57 3.73
N GLY A 10 -17.45 -10.53 4.90
CA GLY A 10 -18.71 -11.23 5.20
C GLY A 10 -19.87 -10.70 4.36
N ASP A 11 -20.95 -11.45 4.28
CA ASP A 11 -22.12 -11.02 3.54
C ASP A 11 -22.93 -9.98 4.31
N ILE A 12 -23.44 -8.97 3.61
CA ILE A 12 -24.41 -8.01 4.11
C ILE A 12 -25.65 -8.15 3.26
N ASP A 13 -26.76 -8.60 3.89
CA ASP A 13 -28.06 -8.55 3.29
C ASP A 13 -28.64 -7.15 3.45
N PHE A 14 -29.16 -6.57 2.37
CA PHE A 14 -29.75 -5.25 2.40
C PHE A 14 -31.01 -5.16 1.54
N ILE A 15 -31.90 -4.26 1.94
CA ILE A 15 -33.10 -3.93 1.20
C ILE A 15 -32.72 -2.99 0.04
N PRO A 16 -33.29 -3.18 -1.17
CA PRO A 16 -33.06 -2.23 -2.27
C PRO A 16 -33.37 -0.79 -1.84
N GLY A 17 -32.43 0.12 -2.10
CA GLY A 17 -32.50 1.51 -1.68
C GLY A 17 -31.90 1.82 -0.30
N ALA A 18 -31.42 0.81 0.44
CA ALA A 18 -30.64 1.07 1.64
C ALA A 18 -29.29 1.72 1.28
N THR A 19 -28.91 2.73 2.02
CA THR A 19 -27.70 3.53 1.82
C THR A 19 -26.56 3.14 2.73
N TYR A 20 -26.87 2.45 3.82
CA TYR A 20 -25.90 1.88 4.77
C TYR A 20 -26.44 0.56 5.35
N GLY A 21 -25.56 -0.21 5.96
CA GLY A 21 -25.91 -1.48 6.59
C GLY A 21 -24.87 -1.91 7.62
N THR A 22 -25.30 -2.78 8.53
CA THR A 22 -24.44 -3.36 9.57
C THR A 22 -24.09 -4.79 9.21
N CYS A 23 -22.83 -5.13 9.19
CA CYS A 23 -22.36 -6.48 8.94
C CYS A 23 -22.54 -7.36 10.18
N GLU A 24 -23.28 -8.47 10.06
CA GLU A 24 -23.52 -9.40 11.17
C GLU A 24 -22.24 -10.12 11.63
N TYR A 25 -21.22 -10.24 10.74
CA TYR A 25 -19.97 -10.94 11.06
C TYR A 25 -18.97 -10.10 11.86
N CYS A 26 -18.88 -8.79 11.59
CA CYS A 26 -17.92 -7.93 12.27
C CYS A 26 -18.55 -6.77 13.04
N GLY A 27 -19.87 -6.65 13.02
CA GLY A 27 -20.61 -5.60 13.74
C GLY A 27 -20.43 -4.17 13.18
N SER A 28 -19.62 -4.00 12.12
CA SER A 28 -19.34 -2.67 11.57
C SER A 28 -20.48 -2.18 10.71
N THR A 29 -20.90 -0.92 10.93
CA THR A 29 -21.83 -0.20 10.05
C THR A 29 -21.03 0.50 8.94
N SER A 30 -21.48 0.38 7.72
CA SER A 30 -20.84 1.01 6.56
C SER A 30 -21.84 1.39 5.49
N THR A 31 -21.48 2.32 4.63
CA THR A 31 -22.26 2.69 3.45
C THR A 31 -22.35 1.53 2.46
N ILE A 32 -23.47 1.51 1.73
CA ILE A 32 -23.78 0.52 0.69
C ILE A 32 -23.84 1.25 -0.66
N PRO A 33 -23.18 0.71 -1.71
CA PRO A 33 -23.25 1.30 -3.03
C PRO A 33 -24.69 1.33 -3.56
N GLN A 34 -25.07 2.44 -4.16
CA GLN A 34 -26.34 2.54 -4.85
C GLN A 34 -26.21 1.83 -6.21
N ALA A 35 -26.64 0.59 -6.26
CA ALA A 35 -26.53 -0.25 -7.44
C ALA A 35 -27.92 -0.69 -7.91
N GLU A 36 -28.22 -0.38 -9.16
CA GLU A 36 -29.49 -0.74 -9.80
C GLU A 36 -29.50 -2.21 -10.26
N ASP A 37 -28.30 -2.80 -10.46
CA ASP A 37 -28.15 -4.16 -10.96
C ASP A 37 -27.02 -4.94 -10.27
N GLU A 38 -27.02 -6.25 -10.49
CA GLU A 38 -26.02 -7.19 -9.98
C GLU A 38 -24.61 -6.93 -10.57
N ASN A 39 -24.50 -6.37 -11.77
CA ASN A 39 -23.23 -6.12 -12.41
C ASN A 39 -22.45 -5.00 -11.69
N LYS A 40 -23.17 -3.94 -11.30
CA LYS A 40 -22.57 -2.84 -10.51
C LYS A 40 -22.11 -3.37 -9.15
N LEU A 41 -22.92 -4.19 -8.45
CA LEU A 41 -22.53 -4.84 -7.19
C LEU A 41 -21.29 -5.75 -7.34
N ASN A 42 -21.21 -6.50 -8.41
CA ASN A 42 -20.04 -7.37 -8.67
C ASN A 42 -18.76 -6.57 -8.89
N ARG A 43 -18.84 -5.39 -9.51
CA ARG A 43 -17.68 -4.49 -9.63
C ARG A 43 -17.21 -4.00 -8.26
N TYR A 44 -18.11 -3.58 -7.38
CA TYR A 44 -17.80 -3.21 -6.01
C TYR A 44 -17.18 -4.37 -5.22
N ASN A 45 -17.78 -5.55 -5.31
CA ASN A 45 -17.26 -6.74 -4.64
C ASN A 45 -15.83 -7.05 -5.09
N ARG A 46 -15.53 -6.90 -6.39
CA ARG A 46 -14.17 -7.09 -6.94
C ARG A 46 -13.21 -6.00 -6.45
N ALA A 47 -13.59 -4.73 -6.47
CA ALA A 47 -12.78 -3.63 -5.99
C ALA A 47 -12.45 -3.78 -4.49
N ASN A 48 -13.48 -4.07 -3.68
CA ASN A 48 -13.33 -4.37 -2.26
C ASN A 48 -12.46 -5.60 -2.00
N HIS A 49 -12.54 -6.63 -2.85
CA HIS A 49 -11.68 -7.81 -2.76
C HIS A 49 -10.21 -7.42 -2.93
N PHE A 50 -9.86 -6.67 -3.98
CA PHE A 50 -8.49 -6.20 -4.20
C PHE A 50 -7.98 -5.39 -3.01
N ARG A 51 -8.78 -4.48 -2.46
CA ARG A 51 -8.39 -3.67 -1.32
C ARG A 51 -8.11 -4.54 -0.08
N ARG A 52 -8.98 -5.51 0.23
CA ARG A 52 -8.76 -6.46 1.35
C ARG A 52 -7.53 -7.36 1.16
N GLN A 53 -7.11 -7.60 -0.08
CA GLN A 53 -5.85 -8.29 -0.38
C GLN A 53 -4.65 -7.33 -0.41
N CYS A 54 -4.83 -6.08 0.00
CA CYS A 54 -3.83 -5.01 -0.08
C CYS A 54 -3.28 -4.75 -1.49
N GLU A 55 -4.00 -5.19 -2.53
CA GLU A 55 -3.71 -4.90 -3.93
C GLU A 55 -4.26 -3.52 -4.32
N PHE A 56 -3.78 -2.49 -3.64
CA PHE A 56 -4.39 -1.15 -3.65
C PHE A 56 -4.46 -0.51 -5.03
N ASP A 57 -3.44 -0.69 -5.88
CA ASP A 57 -3.46 -0.11 -7.24
C ASP A 57 -4.56 -0.74 -8.10
N LYS A 58 -4.78 -2.06 -7.95
CA LYS A 58 -5.88 -2.75 -8.64
C LYS A 58 -7.25 -2.31 -8.09
N ALA A 59 -7.33 -2.04 -6.79
CA ALA A 59 -8.55 -1.54 -6.18
C ALA A 59 -8.90 -0.14 -6.70
N VAL A 60 -7.94 0.79 -6.72
CA VAL A 60 -8.11 2.14 -7.28
C VAL A 60 -8.60 2.04 -8.74
N ALA A 61 -7.88 1.31 -9.60
CA ALA A 61 -8.27 1.13 -10.99
C ALA A 61 -9.67 0.49 -11.17
N ALA A 62 -10.12 -0.35 -10.22
CA ALA A 62 -11.44 -0.92 -10.27
C ALA A 62 -12.53 0.08 -9.88
N TYR A 63 -12.29 0.98 -8.91
CA TYR A 63 -13.20 2.05 -8.55
C TYR A 63 -13.25 3.14 -9.65
N GLU A 64 -12.13 3.52 -10.22
CA GLU A 64 -12.06 4.46 -11.35
C GLU A 64 -12.95 4.00 -12.52
N LYS A 65 -12.98 2.70 -12.84
CA LYS A 65 -13.89 2.14 -13.85
C LYS A 65 -15.38 2.26 -13.49
N ILE A 66 -15.72 2.39 -12.23
CA ILE A 66 -17.10 2.69 -11.82
C ILE A 66 -17.35 4.18 -12.06
N LEU A 67 -16.42 5.04 -11.66
CA LEU A 67 -16.49 6.50 -11.84
C LEU A 67 -16.49 6.93 -13.31
N GLU A 68 -15.85 6.18 -14.21
CA GLU A 68 -15.95 6.41 -15.66
C GLU A 68 -17.40 6.31 -16.20
N GLN A 69 -18.28 5.63 -15.47
CA GLN A 69 -19.70 5.45 -15.86
C GLN A 69 -20.63 6.38 -15.08
N ASP A 70 -20.27 6.69 -13.85
CA ASP A 70 -21.03 7.54 -12.95
C ASP A 70 -20.05 8.29 -12.03
N ASP A 71 -19.69 9.49 -12.43
CA ASP A 71 -18.75 10.37 -11.71
C ASP A 71 -19.33 10.98 -10.43
N THR A 72 -20.62 10.71 -10.14
CA THR A 72 -21.30 11.12 -8.90
C THR A 72 -21.43 10.00 -7.90
N ASP A 73 -20.87 8.80 -8.17
CA ASP A 73 -20.97 7.65 -7.29
C ASP A 73 -20.13 7.83 -6.01
N ALA A 74 -20.77 8.24 -4.93
CA ALA A 74 -20.15 8.51 -3.63
C ALA A 74 -19.34 7.33 -3.07
N GLU A 75 -19.86 6.11 -3.20
CA GLU A 75 -19.18 4.90 -2.69
C GLU A 75 -17.94 4.56 -3.52
N ALA A 76 -17.96 4.81 -4.84
CA ALA A 76 -16.79 4.60 -5.69
C ALA A 76 -15.68 5.61 -5.38
N HIS A 77 -16.01 6.88 -5.18
CA HIS A 77 -15.09 7.90 -4.70
C HIS A 77 -14.48 7.52 -3.34
N TRP A 78 -15.32 7.11 -2.38
CA TRP A 78 -14.86 6.65 -1.08
C TRP A 78 -13.92 5.45 -1.19
N GLY A 79 -14.30 4.46 -2.00
CA GLY A 79 -13.49 3.28 -2.29
C GLY A 79 -12.14 3.62 -2.91
N ALA A 80 -12.08 4.58 -3.83
CA ALA A 80 -10.86 5.05 -4.47
C ALA A 80 -9.92 5.71 -3.45
N VAL A 81 -10.42 6.63 -2.63
CA VAL A 81 -9.58 7.33 -1.64
C VAL A 81 -9.03 6.39 -0.57
N ILE A 82 -9.85 5.51 0.03
CA ILE A 82 -9.33 4.57 1.03
C ILE A 82 -8.34 3.56 0.44
N SER A 83 -8.48 3.21 -0.85
CA SER A 83 -7.50 2.37 -1.53
C SER A 83 -6.19 3.11 -1.80
N ARG A 84 -6.26 4.39 -2.20
CA ARG A 84 -5.09 5.24 -2.44
C ARG A 84 -4.27 5.46 -1.16
N PHE A 85 -4.95 5.60 -0.02
CA PHE A 85 -4.31 5.68 1.30
C PHE A 85 -3.91 4.30 1.87
N GLY A 86 -4.21 3.22 1.17
CA GLY A 86 -3.85 1.86 1.58
C GLY A 86 -4.54 1.43 2.87
N ILE A 87 -5.84 1.70 2.98
CA ILE A 87 -6.60 1.36 4.19
C ILE A 87 -6.96 -0.12 4.19
N GLU A 88 -6.45 -0.82 5.18
CA GLU A 88 -6.85 -2.16 5.56
C GLU A 88 -7.60 -2.08 6.90
N TYR A 89 -8.66 -2.87 7.06
CA TYR A 89 -9.39 -2.96 8.32
C TYR A 89 -8.98 -4.23 9.06
N VAL A 90 -8.26 -4.07 10.15
CA VAL A 90 -7.81 -5.15 11.02
C VAL A 90 -8.71 -5.27 12.24
N GLU A 91 -8.74 -6.44 12.87
CA GLU A 91 -9.46 -6.63 14.11
C GLU A 91 -8.64 -6.09 15.29
N ASP A 92 -9.25 -5.21 16.07
CA ASP A 92 -8.70 -4.76 17.34
C ASP A 92 -8.84 -5.90 18.36
N PRO A 93 -7.73 -6.45 18.89
CA PRO A 93 -7.78 -7.58 19.81
C PRO A 93 -8.47 -7.27 21.15
N ALA A 94 -8.63 -6.00 21.52
CA ALA A 94 -9.27 -5.59 22.77
C ALA A 94 -10.79 -5.42 22.62
N THR A 95 -11.24 -4.90 21.47
CA THR A 95 -12.65 -4.56 21.25
C THR A 95 -13.35 -5.47 20.24
N HIS A 96 -12.60 -6.29 19.51
CA HIS A 96 -13.06 -7.10 18.37
C HIS A 96 -13.71 -6.29 17.23
N GLN A 97 -13.56 -4.96 17.26
CA GLN A 97 -14.03 -4.08 16.19
C GLN A 97 -13.01 -3.98 15.06
N ARG A 98 -13.49 -3.69 13.87
CA ARG A 98 -12.63 -3.39 12.73
C ARG A 98 -12.14 -1.95 12.81
N ILE A 99 -10.82 -1.79 12.87
CA ILE A 99 -10.15 -0.50 12.88
C ILE A 99 -9.32 -0.33 11.60
N PRO A 100 -9.26 0.89 11.03
CA PRO A 100 -8.44 1.14 9.87
C PRO A 100 -6.95 1.14 10.23
N THR A 101 -6.12 0.64 9.31
CA THR A 101 -4.68 0.90 9.24
C THR A 101 -4.40 1.75 8.01
N CYS A 102 -3.22 2.35 7.89
CA CYS A 102 -2.89 3.21 6.77
C CYS A 102 -1.50 2.84 6.22
N HIS A 103 -1.48 1.97 5.20
CA HIS A 103 -0.23 1.43 4.62
C HIS A 103 0.40 2.32 3.54
N ARG A 104 -0.34 3.31 3.04
CA ARG A 104 0.12 4.25 2.00
C ARG A 104 -0.12 5.68 2.43
N VAL A 105 0.45 6.04 3.59
CA VAL A 105 0.35 7.40 4.13
C VAL A 105 0.82 8.43 3.10
N GLN A 106 0.07 9.51 2.99
CA GLN A 106 0.42 10.67 2.20
C GLN A 106 0.65 11.87 3.12
N VAL A 107 1.36 12.89 2.64
CA VAL A 107 1.58 14.13 3.39
C VAL A 107 0.31 14.97 3.44
N ALA A 108 -0.42 15.03 2.30
CA ALA A 108 -1.73 15.68 2.25
C ALA A 108 -2.76 14.88 3.06
N SER A 109 -3.59 15.59 3.83
CA SER A 109 -4.63 14.96 4.64
C SER A 109 -5.71 14.29 3.76
N ILE A 110 -6.20 13.11 4.17
CA ILE A 110 -7.36 12.47 3.54
C ILE A 110 -8.57 13.41 3.50
N LEU A 111 -8.71 14.31 4.49
CA LEU A 111 -9.82 15.26 4.55
C LEU A 111 -9.78 16.33 3.45
N THR A 112 -8.68 16.45 2.73
CA THR A 112 -8.52 17.39 1.60
C THR A 112 -8.41 16.67 0.26
N ASP A 113 -8.56 15.35 0.24
CA ASP A 113 -8.52 14.56 -0.99
C ASP A 113 -9.79 14.81 -1.82
N GLU A 114 -9.63 14.98 -3.14
CA GLU A 114 -10.74 15.33 -4.05
C GLU A 114 -11.82 14.24 -4.07
N ASP A 115 -11.44 12.96 -4.04
CA ASP A 115 -12.41 11.86 -4.01
C ASP A 115 -13.14 11.78 -2.66
N TYR A 116 -12.47 12.11 -1.54
CA TYR A 116 -13.16 12.21 -0.24
C TYR A 116 -14.23 13.32 -0.27
N LEU A 117 -13.87 14.49 -0.79
CA LEU A 117 -14.80 15.61 -0.89
C LEU A 117 -15.99 15.26 -1.81
N ALA A 118 -15.72 14.61 -2.94
CA ALA A 118 -16.76 14.13 -3.85
C ALA A 118 -17.66 13.08 -3.19
N ALA A 119 -17.12 12.15 -2.41
CA ALA A 119 -17.92 11.17 -1.67
C ALA A 119 -18.87 11.82 -0.67
N VAL A 120 -18.40 12.86 0.05
CA VAL A 120 -19.22 13.62 1.00
C VAL A 120 -20.29 14.46 0.30
N GLU A 121 -19.92 15.11 -0.81
CA GLU A 121 -20.85 15.95 -1.60
C GLU A 121 -21.98 15.11 -2.21
N ASN A 122 -21.64 13.97 -2.81
CA ASN A 122 -22.58 13.09 -3.51
C ASN A 122 -23.22 12.03 -2.59
N ALA A 123 -23.01 12.10 -1.28
CA ALA A 123 -23.60 11.14 -0.34
C ALA A 123 -25.13 11.10 -0.50
N PRO A 124 -25.75 9.89 -0.61
CA PRO A 124 -27.17 9.76 -0.93
C PRO A 124 -28.08 10.32 0.16
N ASP A 125 -27.61 10.38 1.38
CA ASP A 125 -28.32 10.94 2.54
C ASP A 125 -27.36 11.43 3.63
N GLU A 126 -27.91 12.04 4.68
CA GLU A 126 -27.15 12.62 5.78
C GLU A 126 -26.43 11.55 6.61
N GLU A 127 -27.00 10.35 6.76
CA GLU A 127 -26.37 9.27 7.51
C GLU A 127 -25.17 8.71 6.76
N SER A 128 -25.26 8.48 5.47
CA SER A 128 -24.12 8.08 4.64
C SER A 128 -22.99 9.13 4.67
N ARG A 129 -23.36 10.41 4.60
CA ARG A 129 -22.43 11.53 4.73
C ARG A 129 -21.69 11.49 6.06
N ARG A 130 -22.43 11.31 7.14
CA ARG A 130 -21.87 11.20 8.49
C ARG A 130 -20.89 10.02 8.61
N ILE A 131 -21.25 8.86 8.05
CA ILE A 131 -20.36 7.67 8.06
C ILE A 131 -19.05 7.96 7.34
N TYR A 132 -19.06 8.58 6.13
CA TYR A 132 -17.83 8.95 5.43
C TYR A 132 -16.97 9.92 6.25
N GLN A 133 -17.59 10.94 6.86
CA GLN A 133 -16.88 11.94 7.64
C GLN A 133 -16.24 11.35 8.90
N GLU A 134 -16.97 10.51 9.65
CA GLU A 134 -16.44 9.87 10.86
C GLU A 134 -15.29 8.91 10.54
N GLU A 135 -15.43 8.14 9.46
CA GLU A 135 -14.40 7.20 9.04
C GLU A 135 -13.15 7.95 8.54
N ALA A 136 -13.32 8.99 7.74
CA ALA A 136 -12.23 9.84 7.29
C ALA A 136 -11.51 10.54 8.45
N ALA A 137 -12.22 11.00 9.45
CA ALA A 137 -11.63 11.61 10.64
C ALA A 137 -10.76 10.61 11.42
N ARG A 138 -11.20 9.36 11.59
CA ARG A 138 -10.39 8.30 12.21
C ARG A 138 -9.11 8.02 11.41
N ILE A 139 -9.21 7.93 10.09
CA ILE A 139 -8.05 7.73 9.20
C ILE A 139 -7.10 8.93 9.29
N ALA A 140 -7.61 10.16 9.33
CA ALA A 140 -6.81 11.37 9.45
C ALA A 140 -6.00 11.41 10.75
N GLU A 141 -6.56 10.96 11.89
CA GLU A 141 -5.82 10.87 13.15
C GLU A 141 -4.71 9.81 13.08
N ILE A 142 -4.95 8.66 12.46
CA ILE A 142 -3.92 7.64 12.22
C ILE A 142 -2.81 8.21 11.34
N GLN A 143 -3.17 8.86 10.23
CA GLN A 143 -2.24 9.52 9.32
C GLN A 143 -1.36 10.53 10.05
N LYS A 144 -1.96 11.39 10.86
CA LYS A 144 -1.27 12.39 11.66
C LYS A 144 -0.28 11.76 12.66
N GLY A 145 -0.69 10.67 13.31
CA GLY A 145 0.18 9.90 14.21
C GLY A 145 1.41 9.33 13.49
N ILE A 146 1.22 8.73 12.31
CA ILE A 146 2.29 8.19 11.48
C ILE A 146 3.25 9.31 11.05
N LEU A 147 2.73 10.44 10.56
CA LEU A 147 3.54 11.58 10.14
C LEU A 147 4.34 12.18 11.29
N ALA A 148 3.75 12.29 12.48
CA ALA A 148 4.42 12.83 13.66
C ALA A 148 5.60 11.96 14.13
N ILE A 149 5.45 10.64 14.10
CA ILE A 149 6.54 9.70 14.44
C ILE A 149 7.61 9.75 13.35
N SER A 150 7.21 9.70 12.08
CA SER A 150 8.13 9.69 10.94
C SER A 150 9.01 10.95 10.86
N ALA A 151 8.48 12.10 11.28
CA ALA A 151 9.21 13.37 11.30
C ALA A 151 10.44 13.35 12.23
N ASN A 152 10.49 12.44 13.21
CA ASN A 152 11.61 12.28 14.13
C ASN A 152 12.68 11.30 13.60
N GLU A 153 12.40 10.58 12.52
CA GLU A 153 13.36 9.64 11.93
C GLU A 153 14.43 10.38 11.11
N LYS A 154 15.68 9.95 11.28
CA LYS A 154 16.78 10.49 10.46
C LYS A 154 16.66 9.98 9.03
N PRO A 155 16.88 10.83 8.02
CA PRO A 155 16.80 10.43 6.61
C PRO A 155 17.65 9.19 6.29
N TYR A 156 17.16 8.36 5.39
CA TYR A 156 17.86 7.21 4.83
C TYR A 156 18.46 7.57 3.46
N ASP A 157 19.61 6.96 3.13
CA ASP A 157 20.18 7.05 1.80
C ASP A 157 19.61 5.99 0.87
N VAL A 158 19.41 4.77 1.38
CA VAL A 158 18.97 3.61 0.61
C VAL A 158 17.83 2.90 1.32
N PHE A 159 16.83 2.46 0.54
CA PHE A 159 15.76 1.55 0.96
C PHE A 159 15.92 0.21 0.23
N ILE A 160 16.02 -0.89 0.96
CA ILE A 160 16.07 -2.25 0.39
C ILE A 160 14.70 -2.87 0.48
N CYS A 161 14.12 -3.16 -0.69
CA CYS A 161 12.82 -3.81 -0.86
C CYS A 161 13.02 -5.25 -1.34
N TYR A 162 12.41 -6.21 -0.67
CA TYR A 162 12.60 -7.64 -0.96
C TYR A 162 11.48 -8.48 -0.35
N LYS A 163 11.34 -9.74 -0.81
CA LYS A 163 10.41 -10.71 -0.24
C LYS A 163 11.07 -11.45 0.94
N GLU A 164 10.63 -11.18 2.17
CA GLU A 164 11.21 -11.75 3.39
C GLU A 164 10.96 -13.26 3.49
N THR A 165 9.70 -13.69 3.36
CA THR A 165 9.28 -15.07 3.54
C THR A 165 8.57 -15.63 2.34
N ASP A 166 8.72 -16.92 2.08
CA ASP A 166 7.96 -17.65 1.07
C ASP A 166 6.52 -17.97 1.52
N GLU A 167 5.80 -18.76 0.73
CA GLU A 167 4.43 -19.19 1.01
C GLU A 167 4.30 -20.11 2.24
N ASN A 168 5.39 -20.72 2.66
CA ASN A 168 5.47 -21.59 3.83
C ASN A 168 5.93 -20.83 5.09
N GLY A 169 6.14 -19.52 4.99
CA GLY A 169 6.64 -18.69 6.08
C GLY A 169 8.16 -18.85 6.32
N GLN A 170 8.88 -19.55 5.42
CA GLN A 170 10.32 -19.70 5.52
C GLN A 170 11.04 -18.52 4.86
N ARG A 171 12.21 -18.19 5.38
CA ARG A 171 13.02 -17.11 4.81
C ARG A 171 13.43 -17.41 3.38
N THR A 172 13.24 -16.45 2.50
CA THR A 172 13.69 -16.53 1.11
C THR A 172 15.21 -16.36 1.00
N ARG A 173 15.80 -16.80 -0.12
CA ARG A 173 17.17 -16.45 -0.46
C ARG A 173 17.34 -14.95 -0.69
N ASP A 174 16.30 -14.28 -1.20
CA ASP A 174 16.29 -12.84 -1.42
C ASP A 174 16.54 -12.08 -0.13
N SER A 175 15.99 -12.55 1.00
CA SER A 175 16.24 -11.94 2.31
C SER A 175 17.69 -12.07 2.79
N GLN A 176 18.40 -13.14 2.38
CA GLN A 176 19.83 -13.30 2.67
C GLN A 176 20.66 -12.34 1.81
N TRP A 177 20.39 -12.27 0.51
CA TRP A 177 21.10 -11.34 -0.39
C TRP A 177 20.82 -9.88 -0.03
N ALA A 178 19.59 -9.56 0.37
CA ALA A 178 19.24 -8.23 0.89
C ALA A 178 20.08 -7.87 2.13
N GLN A 179 20.31 -8.83 3.01
CA GLN A 179 21.18 -8.66 4.18
C GLN A 179 22.65 -8.44 3.78
N ASP A 180 23.16 -9.17 2.79
CA ASP A 180 24.53 -8.99 2.28
C ASP A 180 24.68 -7.58 1.66
N VAL A 181 23.70 -7.13 0.88
CA VAL A 181 23.66 -5.77 0.31
C VAL A 181 23.60 -4.73 1.44
N TYR A 182 22.79 -4.95 2.47
CA TYR A 182 22.71 -4.06 3.63
C TYR A 182 24.07 -3.86 4.30
N TYR A 183 24.79 -4.94 4.62
CA TYR A 183 26.11 -4.84 5.23
C TYR A 183 27.10 -4.16 4.30
N GLY A 184 27.16 -4.55 3.03
CA GLY A 184 28.07 -3.96 2.07
C GLY A 184 27.85 -2.47 1.83
N LEU A 185 26.64 -1.94 2.00
CA LEU A 185 26.33 -0.52 1.89
C LEU A 185 26.59 0.23 3.21
N THR A 186 26.24 -0.37 4.34
CA THR A 186 26.45 0.25 5.66
C THR A 186 27.93 0.37 6.04
N GLU A 187 28.78 -0.60 5.68
CA GLU A 187 30.23 -0.53 5.83
C GLU A 187 30.85 0.68 5.12
N GLN A 188 30.13 1.27 4.17
CA GLN A 188 30.56 2.43 3.41
C GLN A 188 30.01 3.75 3.97
N GLY A 189 29.33 3.70 5.10
CA GLY A 189 28.78 4.86 5.79
C GLY A 189 27.41 5.30 5.27
N LEU A 190 26.74 4.51 4.39
CA LEU A 190 25.38 4.81 3.96
C LEU A 190 24.37 4.40 5.05
N LYS A 191 23.37 5.21 5.27
CA LYS A 191 22.23 4.86 6.13
C LYS A 191 21.20 4.10 5.32
N VAL A 192 21.10 2.79 5.56
CA VAL A 192 20.28 1.87 4.80
C VAL A 192 19.06 1.43 5.62
N PHE A 193 17.87 1.53 5.03
CA PHE A 193 16.68 0.89 5.57
C PHE A 193 16.61 -0.55 5.06
N PHE A 194 16.61 -1.47 6.00
CA PHE A 194 16.40 -2.90 5.78
C PHE A 194 15.46 -3.39 6.88
N SER A 195 14.22 -3.65 6.55
CA SER A 195 13.11 -3.81 7.50
C SER A 195 13.45 -4.72 8.67
N ARG A 196 14.06 -5.85 8.40
CA ARG A 196 14.41 -6.84 9.43
C ARG A 196 15.33 -6.30 10.53
N ILE A 197 16.38 -5.56 10.15
CA ILE A 197 17.36 -5.01 11.11
C ILE A 197 16.87 -3.66 11.65
N THR A 198 16.39 -2.81 10.75
CA THR A 198 16.00 -1.43 11.11
C THR A 198 14.79 -1.39 12.06
N LEU A 199 13.91 -2.40 11.99
CA LEU A 199 12.73 -2.50 12.84
C LEU A 199 12.95 -3.37 14.09
N GLU A 200 14.11 -3.97 14.27
CA GLU A 200 14.41 -4.84 15.43
C GLU A 200 14.28 -4.09 16.76
N ASP A 201 14.71 -2.82 16.81
CA ASP A 201 14.60 -1.97 18.00
C ASP A 201 13.18 -1.40 18.20
N LYS A 202 12.25 -1.68 17.28
CA LYS A 202 10.87 -1.16 17.27
C LYS A 202 9.83 -2.23 17.60
N LEU A 203 10.26 -3.33 18.21
CA LEU A 203 9.36 -4.40 18.61
C LEU A 203 8.22 -3.87 19.50
N GLY A 204 6.99 -4.26 19.18
CA GLY A 204 5.78 -3.77 19.86
C GLY A 204 5.29 -2.37 19.44
N GLN A 205 5.96 -1.72 18.50
CA GLN A 205 5.53 -0.45 17.91
C GLN A 205 4.92 -0.65 16.52
N GLN A 206 4.14 0.34 16.08
CA GLN A 206 3.67 0.38 14.69
C GLN A 206 4.87 0.56 13.75
N TYR A 207 4.99 -0.24 12.71
CA TYR A 207 6.12 -0.20 11.77
C TYR A 207 5.92 0.81 10.62
N GLU A 208 4.67 1.15 10.29
CA GLU A 208 4.33 2.06 9.18
C GLU A 208 5.04 3.43 9.24
N PRO A 209 5.17 4.10 10.41
CA PRO A 209 5.89 5.38 10.47
C PRO A 209 7.33 5.29 10.00
N TYR A 210 8.00 4.18 10.29
CA TYR A 210 9.41 3.96 9.93
C TYR A 210 9.58 3.62 8.45
N ILE A 211 8.67 2.79 7.90
CA ILE A 211 8.62 2.51 6.46
C ILE A 211 8.32 3.82 5.70
N PHE A 212 7.34 4.59 6.16
CA PHE A 212 7.01 5.88 5.55
C PHE A 212 8.23 6.83 5.54
N ALA A 213 8.89 7.00 6.69
CA ALA A 213 10.08 7.85 6.81
C ALA A 213 11.19 7.40 5.86
N ALA A 214 11.45 6.09 5.79
CA ALA A 214 12.48 5.52 4.93
C ALA A 214 12.17 5.70 3.45
N LEU A 215 10.95 5.36 3.00
CA LEU A 215 10.52 5.53 1.60
C LEU A 215 10.60 6.98 1.15
N ASN A 216 10.15 7.92 2.00
CA ASN A 216 10.13 9.34 1.64
C ASN A 216 11.49 10.02 1.71
N SER A 217 12.45 9.50 2.48
CA SER A 217 13.79 10.08 2.60
C SER A 217 14.83 9.42 1.71
N ALA A 218 14.72 8.12 1.44
CA ALA A 218 15.71 7.38 0.66
C ALA A 218 15.88 7.97 -0.75
N LYS A 219 17.13 8.20 -1.14
CA LYS A 219 17.51 8.65 -2.49
C LYS A 219 17.51 7.51 -3.49
N VAL A 220 17.79 6.30 -3.00
CA VAL A 220 17.87 5.09 -3.81
C VAL A 220 16.98 4.01 -3.22
N MET A 221 16.20 3.35 -4.06
CA MET A 221 15.55 2.09 -3.73
C MET A 221 16.25 0.96 -4.48
N VAL A 222 16.61 -0.09 -3.76
CA VAL A 222 17.13 -1.34 -4.32
C VAL A 222 16.06 -2.41 -4.15
N VAL A 223 15.53 -2.94 -5.24
CA VAL A 223 14.50 -3.99 -5.22
C VAL A 223 15.14 -5.32 -5.58
N ILE A 224 15.13 -6.28 -4.66
CA ILE A 224 15.82 -7.56 -4.82
C ILE A 224 14.82 -8.69 -5.01
N GLY A 225 15.05 -9.52 -6.03
CA GLY A 225 14.23 -10.70 -6.29
C GLY A 225 14.92 -11.76 -7.14
N SER A 226 14.52 -13.01 -6.92
CA SER A 226 14.98 -14.19 -7.67
C SER A 226 13.89 -14.82 -8.52
N ARG A 227 12.68 -14.28 -8.46
CA ARG A 227 11.52 -14.76 -9.23
C ARG A 227 10.57 -13.59 -9.52
N PRO A 228 9.85 -13.63 -10.66
CA PRO A 228 8.84 -12.60 -10.96
C PRO A 228 7.78 -12.44 -9.87
N GLU A 229 7.37 -13.55 -9.23
CA GLU A 229 6.37 -13.56 -8.17
C GLU A 229 6.83 -12.81 -6.92
N TYR A 230 8.14 -12.77 -6.65
CA TYR A 230 8.70 -12.08 -5.49
C TYR A 230 8.71 -10.57 -5.70
N PHE A 231 9.00 -10.09 -6.91
CA PHE A 231 8.82 -8.68 -7.27
C PHE A 231 7.35 -8.25 -7.24
N ASN A 232 6.44 -9.16 -7.61
CA ASN A 232 4.99 -8.93 -7.62
C ASN A 232 4.30 -9.28 -6.27
N ALA A 233 5.05 -9.75 -5.27
CA ALA A 233 4.48 -9.98 -3.95
C ALA A 233 3.84 -8.68 -3.40
N VAL A 234 2.68 -8.80 -2.78
CA VAL A 234 1.78 -7.66 -2.45
C VAL A 234 2.54 -6.52 -1.80
N TRP A 235 3.30 -6.77 -0.73
CA TRP A 235 4.01 -5.72 0.00
C TRP A 235 5.23 -5.19 -0.76
N VAL A 236 5.97 -6.06 -1.45
CA VAL A 236 7.09 -5.65 -2.30
C VAL A 236 6.60 -4.72 -3.41
N LYS A 237 5.51 -5.10 -4.08
CA LYS A 237 4.90 -4.29 -5.13
C LYS A 237 4.38 -2.95 -4.58
N ASN A 238 3.74 -2.94 -3.41
CA ASN A 238 3.27 -1.72 -2.76
C ASN A 238 4.41 -0.74 -2.47
N GLU A 239 5.57 -1.22 -2.04
CA GLU A 239 6.73 -0.39 -1.74
C GLU A 239 7.34 0.21 -3.02
N TRP A 240 7.69 -0.63 -4.01
CA TRP A 240 8.35 -0.10 -5.19
C TRP A 240 7.42 0.71 -6.11
N SER A 241 6.13 0.36 -6.22
CA SER A 241 5.17 1.17 -7.01
C SER A 241 4.98 2.55 -6.40
N ARG A 242 4.91 2.63 -5.08
CA ARG A 242 4.88 3.90 -4.36
C ARG A 242 6.17 4.71 -4.59
N TYR A 243 7.34 4.06 -4.55
CA TYR A 243 8.60 4.74 -4.80
C TYR A 243 8.72 5.25 -6.25
N LEU A 244 8.23 4.50 -7.23
CA LEU A 244 8.12 4.97 -8.62
C LEU A 244 7.24 6.22 -8.74
N SER A 245 6.17 6.31 -7.96
CA SER A 245 5.35 7.53 -7.91
C SER A 245 6.10 8.72 -7.33
N LEU A 246 6.93 8.52 -6.31
CA LEU A 246 7.80 9.56 -5.77
C LEU A 246 8.85 10.03 -6.79
N MET A 247 9.39 9.12 -7.60
CA MET A 247 10.35 9.44 -8.66
C MET A 247 9.78 10.35 -9.75
N LYS A 248 8.48 10.30 -10.02
CA LYS A 248 7.81 11.20 -10.99
C LYS A 248 7.91 12.67 -10.57
N HIS A 249 7.96 12.92 -9.26
CA HIS A 249 8.02 14.26 -8.68
C HIS A 249 9.43 14.68 -8.24
N ASP A 250 10.35 13.73 -8.11
CA ASP A 250 11.74 13.97 -7.70
C ASP A 250 12.71 13.14 -8.55
N HIS A 251 13.22 13.74 -9.61
CA HIS A 251 14.14 13.11 -10.56
C HIS A 251 15.53 12.78 -9.99
N LYS A 252 15.81 13.15 -8.74
CA LYS A 252 17.05 12.78 -8.05
C LYS A 252 16.95 11.40 -7.39
N ARG A 253 15.78 10.83 -7.35
CA ARG A 253 15.55 9.48 -6.82
C ARG A 253 15.88 8.43 -7.87
N LEU A 254 16.37 7.29 -7.41
CA LEU A 254 16.76 6.18 -8.27
C LEU A 254 16.16 4.88 -7.74
N LEU A 255 15.58 4.06 -8.62
CA LEU A 255 15.18 2.70 -8.33
C LEU A 255 16.02 1.75 -9.16
N ILE A 256 16.64 0.76 -8.51
CA ILE A 256 17.52 -0.22 -9.14
C ILE A 256 16.94 -1.62 -8.89
N PRO A 257 16.33 -2.28 -9.88
CA PRO A 257 16.00 -3.69 -9.78
C PRO A 257 17.28 -4.52 -9.75
N CYS A 258 17.40 -5.39 -8.75
CA CYS A 258 18.52 -6.33 -8.60
C CYS A 258 17.97 -7.76 -8.66
N TYR A 259 18.39 -8.52 -9.64
CA TYR A 259 17.90 -9.89 -9.83
C TYR A 259 19.03 -10.91 -9.72
N ARG A 260 18.65 -12.12 -9.39
CA ARG A 260 19.56 -13.29 -9.39
C ARG A 260 18.78 -14.56 -9.69
N ASP A 261 19.40 -15.49 -10.41
CA ASP A 261 18.82 -16.80 -10.73
C ASP A 261 17.50 -16.73 -11.55
N MET A 262 17.28 -15.63 -12.29
CA MET A 262 16.13 -15.41 -13.19
C MET A 262 16.54 -14.64 -14.45
N ASP A 263 15.70 -14.69 -15.47
CA ASP A 263 15.89 -13.88 -16.68
C ASP A 263 15.47 -12.41 -16.39
N PRO A 264 16.29 -11.40 -16.74
CA PRO A 264 15.91 -10.00 -16.59
C PRO A 264 14.65 -9.60 -17.38
N TYR A 265 14.31 -10.33 -18.44
CA TYR A 265 13.08 -10.11 -19.21
C TYR A 265 11.82 -10.55 -18.47
N ASP A 266 11.93 -11.32 -17.39
CA ASP A 266 10.82 -11.74 -16.55
C ASP A 266 10.52 -10.72 -15.42
N LEU A 267 11.25 -9.61 -15.36
CA LEU A 267 10.93 -8.51 -14.43
C LEU A 267 9.54 -7.94 -14.73
N PRO A 268 8.80 -7.45 -13.69
CA PRO A 268 7.58 -6.67 -13.90
C PRO A 268 7.78 -5.56 -14.93
N GLU A 269 6.76 -5.31 -15.77
CA GLU A 269 6.84 -4.36 -16.87
C GLU A 269 7.42 -3.00 -16.43
N GLU A 270 6.94 -2.47 -15.31
CA GLU A 270 7.37 -1.16 -14.79
C GLU A 270 8.85 -1.16 -14.36
N LEU A 271 9.36 -2.30 -13.89
CA LEU A 271 10.75 -2.45 -13.48
C LEU A 271 11.66 -2.80 -14.66
N SER A 272 11.16 -3.50 -15.68
CA SER A 272 11.92 -3.87 -16.87
C SER A 272 12.35 -2.67 -17.72
N MET A 273 11.66 -1.53 -17.58
CA MET A 273 12.01 -0.25 -18.20
C MET A 273 13.24 0.42 -17.56
N LEU A 274 13.68 -0.06 -16.40
CA LEU A 274 14.81 0.47 -15.66
C LEU A 274 16.06 -0.39 -15.88
N GLN A 275 17.25 0.22 -15.78
CA GLN A 275 18.48 -0.53 -15.85
C GLN A 275 18.64 -1.38 -14.58
N SER A 276 18.51 -2.69 -14.73
CA SER A 276 18.64 -3.67 -13.66
C SER A 276 20.09 -4.15 -13.47
N GLN A 277 20.36 -4.75 -12.32
CA GLN A 277 21.66 -5.31 -11.94
C GLN A 277 21.55 -6.82 -11.70
N ASP A 278 22.44 -7.58 -12.32
CA ASP A 278 22.58 -9.01 -12.06
C ASP A 278 23.52 -9.23 -10.85
N MET A 279 22.95 -9.72 -9.75
CA MET A 279 23.66 -9.94 -8.50
C MET A 279 24.66 -11.11 -8.54
N SER A 280 24.64 -11.95 -9.60
CA SER A 280 25.60 -13.03 -9.80
C SER A 280 26.94 -12.55 -10.36
N LYS A 281 27.00 -11.34 -10.91
CA LYS A 281 28.20 -10.79 -11.55
C LYS A 281 29.28 -10.44 -10.53
N ILE A 282 30.51 -10.77 -10.87
CA ILE A 282 31.69 -10.33 -10.11
C ILE A 282 31.71 -8.79 -10.13
N GLY A 283 31.85 -8.18 -8.97
CA GLY A 283 31.87 -6.71 -8.85
C GLY A 283 30.48 -6.08 -8.71
N PHE A 284 29.37 -6.87 -8.62
CA PHE A 284 28.02 -6.36 -8.44
C PHE A 284 27.92 -5.21 -7.42
N MET A 285 28.49 -5.37 -6.21
CA MET A 285 28.45 -4.33 -5.17
C MET A 285 29.18 -3.03 -5.58
N GLN A 286 30.23 -3.13 -6.38
CA GLN A 286 30.95 -1.95 -6.91
C GLN A 286 30.10 -1.24 -7.96
N ASP A 287 29.45 -2.00 -8.85
CA ASP A 287 28.58 -1.46 -9.90
C ASP A 287 27.31 -0.83 -9.28
N LEU A 288 26.71 -1.47 -8.29
CA LEU A 288 25.59 -0.93 -7.55
C LEU A 288 25.91 0.42 -6.93
N ARG A 289 27.09 0.54 -6.29
CA ARG A 289 27.56 1.80 -5.69
C ARG A 289 27.87 2.88 -6.72
N ALA A 290 28.43 2.52 -7.86
CA ALA A 290 28.69 3.48 -8.93
C ALA A 290 27.38 4.11 -9.44
N GLY A 291 26.29 3.35 -9.44
CA GLY A 291 24.93 3.83 -9.74
C GLY A 291 24.44 4.94 -8.80
N PHE A 292 24.82 4.93 -7.52
CA PHE A 292 24.39 5.94 -6.52
C PHE A 292 25.04 7.33 -6.69
N ARG A 293 26.08 7.45 -7.50
CA ARG A 293 26.84 8.70 -7.70
C ARG A 293 26.32 9.54 -8.87
N ARG A 294 25.25 9.09 -9.51
CA ARG A 294 24.59 9.83 -10.58
C ARG A 294 23.45 10.67 -10.00
#